data_746295a85f6d37f78a2f5bbc653f194e
#
_entry.id   746295a85f6d37f78a2f5bbc653f194e
#
_cell.length_a   1.000
_cell.length_b   1.000
_cell.length_c   1.000
_cell.angle_alpha   90.00
_cell.angle_beta   90.00
_cell.angle_gamma   90.00
#
_symmetry.space_group_name_H-M   'P 1'
#
loop_
_entity.id
_entity.type
_entity.pdbx_description
1 polymer ?
#
loop_
_entity_poly.entity_id
_entity_poly.type
_entity_poly.pdbx_seq_one_letter_code
_entity_poly.pdbx_strand_id
1 'polypeptide(L)'
;MVGKYIVLGISALLIFTVSNHFLIIAAFAACMVIFVFPLFLLGTVTPSLVKYAVDSLDDNGKTVGTLGAFNTIGSIIGTFVPTFVTIPAVGTSITFLIFSGILLVLAIVYFVNVRAGKKKVIVSVVIFALCCGLGYSDSFAFWEKNLTYEGESVYNYLQVSEDDTSVRLSTNVLFGVQSVYMKQDRLTGMYYDYAMAAPLMLADKNPSDMDVLILGMGTGTYATQ
;
A
#
# COMPACT_ATOMS: atom_id res chain seq x y z
N MET A 1 3.44 10.54 10.27
CA MET A 1 4.21 9.89 9.21
C MET A 1 5.64 9.48 9.59
N VAL A 2 6.34 10.14 10.50
CA VAL A 2 7.51 9.54 11.18
C VAL A 2 7.15 8.13 11.69
N GLY A 3 5.94 7.94 12.20
CA GLY A 3 5.40 6.63 12.52
C GLY A 3 5.41 5.65 11.35
N LYS A 4 5.19 6.06 10.09
CA LYS A 4 5.22 5.16 8.92
C LYS A 4 6.62 4.56 8.74
N TYR A 5 7.68 5.37 8.79
CA TYR A 5 9.05 4.87 8.63
C TYR A 5 9.55 4.13 9.86
N ILE A 6 9.18 4.57 11.06
CA ILE A 6 9.49 3.85 12.29
C ILE A 6 8.79 2.49 12.27
N VAL A 7 7.53 2.46 11.93
CA VAL A 7 6.74 1.22 11.89
C VAL A 7 7.15 0.32 10.75
N LEU A 8 7.39 0.85 9.54
CA LEU A 8 7.95 0.07 8.43
C LEU A 8 9.37 -0.42 8.75
N GLY A 9 10.20 0.40 9.37
CA GLY A 9 11.53 0.02 9.82
C GLY A 9 11.49 -1.08 10.89
N ILE A 10 10.63 -0.93 11.89
CA ILE A 10 10.43 -1.94 12.94
C ILE A 10 9.80 -3.21 12.36
N SER A 11 8.82 -3.09 11.48
CA SER A 11 8.19 -4.25 10.82
C SER A 11 9.16 -4.98 9.92
N ALA A 12 9.94 -4.28 9.12
CA ALA A 12 10.99 -4.87 8.30
C ALA A 12 12.06 -5.55 9.17
N LEU A 13 12.50 -4.89 10.25
CA LEU A 13 13.49 -5.44 11.17
C LEU A 13 12.93 -6.68 11.89
N LEU A 14 11.68 -6.68 12.31
CA LEU A 14 11.01 -7.84 12.89
C LEU A 14 10.86 -8.98 11.88
N ILE A 15 10.47 -8.67 10.64
CA ILE A 15 10.33 -9.69 9.58
C ILE A 15 11.68 -10.30 9.24
N PHE A 16 12.75 -9.52 9.15
CA PHE A 16 14.10 -10.02 8.81
C PHE A 16 14.83 -10.70 9.97
N THR A 17 14.58 -10.29 11.21
CA THR A 17 15.27 -10.86 12.39
C THR A 17 14.57 -12.09 12.97
N VAL A 18 13.30 -12.28 12.65
CA VAL A 18 12.51 -13.41 13.16
C VAL A 18 12.52 -14.53 12.14
N SER A 19 12.96 -15.73 12.51
CA SER A 19 12.93 -16.91 11.65
C SER A 19 11.51 -17.18 11.12
N ASN A 20 11.40 -17.85 9.96
CA ASN A 20 10.14 -18.11 9.25
C ASN A 20 8.97 -18.63 10.12
N HIS A 21 9.27 -19.26 11.26
CA HIS A 21 8.25 -19.77 12.18
C HIS A 21 7.50 -18.68 12.94
N PHE A 22 8.03 -17.46 13.03
CA PHE A 22 7.43 -16.33 13.74
C PHE A 22 6.88 -15.25 12.80
N LEU A 23 6.93 -15.44 11.49
CA LEU A 23 6.49 -14.45 10.52
C LEU A 23 5.04 -14.00 10.74
N ILE A 24 4.15 -14.95 11.04
CA ILE A 24 2.72 -14.66 11.30
C ILE A 24 2.58 -13.79 12.56
N ILE A 25 3.32 -14.11 13.62
CA ILE A 25 3.28 -13.35 14.88
C ILE A 25 3.86 -11.96 14.68
N ALA A 26 4.96 -11.84 13.94
CA ALA A 26 5.58 -10.54 13.63
C ALA A 26 4.66 -9.67 12.77
N ALA A 27 4.04 -10.23 11.75
CA ALA A 27 3.06 -9.53 10.92
C ALA A 27 1.85 -9.06 11.73
N PHE A 28 1.32 -9.93 12.60
CA PHE A 28 0.21 -9.57 13.49
C PHE A 28 0.59 -8.46 14.46
N ALA A 29 1.77 -8.54 15.09
CA ALA A 29 2.27 -7.50 15.99
C ALA A 29 2.46 -6.15 15.27
N ALA A 30 3.01 -6.17 14.06
CA ALA A 30 3.15 -4.98 13.22
C ALA A 30 1.79 -4.36 12.89
N CYS A 31 0.81 -5.16 12.47
CA CYS A 31 -0.56 -4.69 12.23
C CYS A 31 -1.18 -4.08 13.49
N MET A 32 -0.99 -4.70 14.65
CA MET A 32 -1.49 -4.16 15.92
C MET A 32 -0.90 -2.78 16.21
N VAL A 33 0.40 -2.60 16.05
CA VAL A 33 1.06 -1.31 16.31
C VAL A 33 0.59 -0.23 15.32
N ILE A 34 0.43 -0.59 14.04
CA ILE A 34 0.05 0.36 12.98
C ILE A 34 -1.41 0.79 13.09
N PHE A 35 -2.33 -0.16 13.34
CA PHE A 35 -3.76 0.08 13.16
C PHE A 35 -4.54 0.29 14.46
N VAL A 36 -4.15 -0.34 15.57
CA VAL A 36 -4.97 -0.28 16.80
C VAL A 36 -5.15 1.14 17.29
N PHE A 37 -4.08 1.92 17.39
CA PHE A 37 -4.17 3.28 17.92
C PHE A 37 -5.03 4.21 17.05
N PRO A 38 -4.79 4.35 15.73
CA PRO A 38 -5.65 5.20 14.89
C PRO A 38 -7.09 4.69 14.80
N LEU A 39 -7.32 3.38 14.71
CA LEU A 39 -8.67 2.82 14.65
C LEU A 39 -9.42 3.00 15.97
N PHE A 40 -8.74 2.87 17.11
CA PHE A 40 -9.33 3.16 18.42
C PHE A 40 -9.80 4.62 18.49
N LEU A 41 -8.96 5.58 18.08
CA LEU A 41 -9.34 7.00 18.06
C LEU A 41 -10.53 7.25 17.12
N LEU A 42 -10.51 6.69 15.91
CA LEU A 42 -11.62 6.80 14.96
C LEU A 42 -12.91 6.18 15.52
N GLY A 43 -12.82 5.04 16.20
CA GLY A 43 -13.93 4.37 16.85
C GLY A 43 -14.63 5.23 17.93
N THR A 44 -13.93 6.18 18.53
CA THR A 44 -14.53 7.10 19.52
C THR A 44 -15.30 8.26 18.89
N VAL A 45 -15.15 8.51 17.60
CA VAL A 45 -15.77 9.66 16.91
C VAL A 45 -17.30 9.52 16.88
N THR A 46 -17.83 8.38 16.42
CA THR A 46 -19.27 8.16 16.30
C THR A 46 -19.99 8.26 17.66
N PRO A 47 -19.56 7.59 18.73
CA PRO A 47 -20.17 7.76 20.06
C PRO A 47 -20.10 9.21 20.56
N SER A 48 -18.99 9.91 20.28
CA SER A 48 -18.86 11.31 20.67
C SER A 48 -19.84 12.20 19.91
N LEU A 49 -20.01 12.01 18.61
CA LEU A 49 -20.98 12.74 17.81
C LEU A 49 -22.42 12.51 18.28
N VAL A 50 -22.78 11.26 18.57
CA VAL A 50 -24.10 10.92 19.13
C VAL A 50 -24.31 11.69 20.43
N LYS A 51 -23.35 11.67 21.35
CA LYS A 51 -23.46 12.38 22.64
C LYS A 51 -23.69 13.89 22.47
N TYR A 52 -23.10 14.53 21.47
CA TYR A 52 -23.25 15.96 21.25
C TYR A 52 -24.46 16.33 20.38
N ALA A 53 -24.96 15.39 19.55
CA ALA A 53 -26.05 15.65 18.63
C ALA A 53 -27.45 15.27 19.20
N VAL A 54 -27.50 14.55 20.32
CA VAL A 54 -28.75 14.15 20.97
C VAL A 54 -29.13 15.17 22.04
N ASP A 55 -30.16 15.95 21.78
CA ASP A 55 -30.71 16.93 22.74
C ASP A 55 -31.81 16.33 23.64
N SER A 56 -32.54 15.33 23.15
CA SER A 56 -33.63 14.66 23.88
C SER A 56 -33.68 13.17 23.62
N LEU A 57 -34.32 12.42 24.54
CA LEU A 57 -34.47 10.96 24.40
C LEU A 57 -35.37 10.59 23.21
N ASP A 58 -36.33 11.44 22.85
CA ASP A 58 -37.29 11.19 21.78
C ASP A 58 -36.67 11.27 20.40
N ASP A 59 -35.63 12.12 20.21
CA ASP A 59 -34.93 12.31 18.96
C ASP A 59 -33.69 11.38 18.77
N ASN A 60 -33.39 10.58 19.79
CA ASN A 60 -32.21 9.75 19.83
C ASN A 60 -32.15 8.77 18.65
N GLY A 61 -33.26 8.08 18.34
CA GLY A 61 -33.31 7.11 17.24
C GLY A 61 -33.05 7.74 15.86
N LYS A 62 -33.63 8.91 15.62
CA LYS A 62 -33.42 9.66 14.35
C LYS A 62 -31.98 10.12 14.21
N THR A 63 -31.39 10.69 15.25
CA THR A 63 -30.02 11.17 15.26
C THR A 63 -29.01 10.04 15.04
N VAL A 64 -29.15 8.93 15.76
CA VAL A 64 -28.30 7.75 15.62
C VAL A 64 -28.44 7.15 14.22
N GLY A 65 -29.68 7.03 13.71
CA GLY A 65 -29.94 6.54 12.36
C GLY A 65 -29.30 7.41 11.26
N THR A 66 -29.42 8.73 11.40
CA THR A 66 -28.81 9.69 10.47
C THR A 66 -27.27 9.63 10.48
N LEU A 67 -26.67 9.60 11.66
CA LEU A 67 -25.21 9.46 11.80
C LEU A 67 -24.73 8.11 11.26
N GLY A 68 -25.50 7.03 11.49
CA GLY A 68 -25.22 5.72 10.93
C GLY A 68 -25.26 5.70 9.40
N ALA A 69 -26.24 6.38 8.79
CA ALA A 69 -26.34 6.51 7.34
C ALA A 69 -25.14 7.27 6.75
N PHE A 70 -24.76 8.41 7.34
CA PHE A 70 -23.56 9.14 6.91
C PHE A 70 -22.28 8.35 7.08
N ASN A 71 -22.15 7.58 8.17
CA ASN A 71 -21.00 6.70 8.37
C ASN A 71 -20.92 5.63 7.29
N THR A 72 -22.04 5.04 6.90
CA THR A 72 -22.09 4.05 5.81
C THR A 72 -21.69 4.64 4.46
N ILE A 73 -22.26 5.81 4.10
CA ILE A 73 -21.88 6.51 2.86
C ILE A 73 -20.41 6.88 2.89
N GLY A 74 -19.92 7.42 4.00
CA GLY A 74 -18.51 7.78 4.17
C GLY A 74 -17.58 6.55 4.05
N SER A 75 -17.99 5.40 4.57
CA SER A 75 -17.22 4.16 4.45
C SER A 75 -17.14 3.66 3.01
N ILE A 76 -18.24 3.75 2.26
CA ILE A 76 -18.26 3.40 0.83
C ILE A 76 -17.28 4.30 0.07
N ILE A 77 -17.42 5.63 0.20
CA ILE A 77 -16.53 6.59 -0.47
C ILE A 77 -15.07 6.36 -0.05
N GLY A 78 -14.83 6.21 1.27
CA GLY A 78 -13.50 6.00 1.83
C GLY A 78 -12.84 4.68 1.45
N THR A 79 -13.60 3.71 0.97
CA THR A 79 -13.07 2.44 0.44
C THR A 79 -12.79 2.55 -1.06
N PHE A 80 -13.73 3.07 -1.83
CA PHE A 80 -13.63 3.06 -3.30
C PHE A 80 -12.70 4.16 -3.83
N VAL A 81 -12.77 5.38 -3.30
CA VAL A 81 -11.96 6.50 -3.80
C VAL A 81 -10.46 6.26 -3.64
N PRO A 82 -9.93 5.83 -2.46
CA PRO A 82 -8.52 5.49 -2.36
C PRO A 82 -8.10 4.39 -3.32
N THR A 83 -8.84 3.31 -3.37
CA THR A 83 -8.46 2.10 -4.10
C THR A 83 -8.46 2.32 -5.62
N PHE A 84 -9.49 2.97 -6.15
CA PHE A 84 -9.67 3.06 -7.61
C PHE A 84 -9.24 4.39 -8.22
N VAL A 85 -9.06 5.42 -7.41
CA VAL A 85 -8.77 6.76 -7.92
C VAL A 85 -7.43 7.28 -7.40
N THR A 86 -7.27 7.44 -6.08
CA THR A 86 -6.10 8.17 -5.59
C THR A 86 -4.84 7.32 -5.54
N ILE A 87 -4.90 6.06 -5.14
CA ILE A 87 -3.71 5.18 -5.15
C ILE A 87 -3.16 4.99 -6.56
N PRO A 88 -3.96 4.65 -7.58
CA PRO A 88 -3.46 4.54 -8.95
C PRO A 88 -2.95 5.86 -9.54
N ALA A 89 -3.51 6.99 -9.11
CA ALA A 89 -3.13 8.30 -9.65
C ALA A 89 -1.88 8.90 -9.01
N VAL A 90 -1.72 8.76 -7.69
CA VAL A 90 -0.68 9.45 -6.92
C VAL A 90 0.07 8.57 -5.94
N GLY A 91 -0.23 7.30 -5.89
CA GLY A 91 0.38 6.32 -4.98
C GLY A 91 -0.15 6.36 -3.56
N THR A 92 0.19 5.33 -2.80
CA THR A 92 -0.29 5.14 -1.42
C THR A 92 0.17 6.27 -0.49
N SER A 93 1.43 6.72 -0.60
CA SER A 93 1.98 7.75 0.29
C SER A 93 1.24 9.08 0.19
N ILE A 94 1.02 9.56 -1.03
CA ILE A 94 0.31 10.82 -1.28
C ILE A 94 -1.17 10.67 -0.93
N THR A 95 -1.77 9.52 -1.19
CA THR A 95 -3.15 9.22 -0.77
C THR A 95 -3.31 9.38 0.75
N PHE A 96 -2.41 8.82 1.55
CA PHE A 96 -2.44 9.02 3.01
C PHE A 96 -2.29 10.50 3.41
N LEU A 97 -1.45 11.27 2.71
CA LEU A 97 -1.32 12.71 2.95
C LEU A 97 -2.62 13.47 2.66
N ILE A 98 -3.29 13.16 1.55
CA ILE A 98 -4.56 13.78 1.17
C ILE A 98 -5.61 13.54 2.26
N PHE A 99 -5.83 12.29 2.64
CA PHE A 99 -6.84 11.96 3.66
C PHE A 99 -6.49 12.49 5.05
N SER A 100 -5.20 12.47 5.42
CA SER A 100 -4.73 13.10 6.67
C SER A 100 -4.93 14.62 6.64
N GLY A 101 -4.74 15.27 5.48
CA GLY A 101 -5.00 16.68 5.27
C GLY A 101 -6.48 17.03 5.44
N ILE A 102 -7.38 16.21 4.89
CA ILE A 102 -8.83 16.37 5.09
C ILE A 102 -9.18 16.31 6.59
N LEU A 103 -8.65 15.29 7.30
CA LEU A 103 -8.86 15.17 8.75
C LEU A 103 -8.30 16.36 9.51
N LEU A 104 -7.15 16.91 9.11
CA LEU A 104 -6.59 18.12 9.71
C LEU A 104 -7.50 19.32 9.53
N VAL A 105 -8.04 19.53 8.31
CA VAL A 105 -8.98 20.63 8.04
C VAL A 105 -10.21 20.50 8.93
N LEU A 106 -10.80 19.31 9.04
CA LEU A 106 -11.94 19.06 9.93
C LEU A 106 -11.58 19.35 11.39
N ALA A 107 -10.40 18.92 11.85
CA ALA A 107 -9.93 19.20 13.20
C ALA A 107 -9.74 20.70 13.45
N ILE A 108 -9.20 21.44 12.49
CA ILE A 108 -9.04 22.91 12.58
C ILE A 108 -10.41 23.58 12.67
N VAL A 109 -11.36 23.23 11.81
CA VAL A 109 -12.73 23.76 11.85
C VAL A 109 -13.36 23.50 13.23
N TYR A 110 -13.23 22.31 13.76
CA TYR A 110 -13.71 21.98 15.09
C TYR A 110 -13.04 22.81 16.19
N PHE A 111 -11.71 22.93 16.19
CA PHE A 111 -10.98 23.69 17.21
C PHE A 111 -11.29 25.18 17.18
N VAL A 112 -11.53 25.74 15.99
CA VAL A 112 -11.93 27.15 15.82
C VAL A 112 -13.34 27.37 16.38
N ASN A 113 -14.30 26.50 16.05
CA ASN A 113 -15.68 26.61 16.52
C ASN A 113 -15.80 26.46 18.04
N VAL A 114 -15.05 25.54 18.63
CA VAL A 114 -15.07 25.30 20.09
C VAL A 114 -14.18 26.30 20.85
N ARG A 115 -13.50 27.22 20.15
CA ARG A 115 -12.51 28.14 20.74
C ARG A 115 -11.45 27.42 21.59
N ALA A 116 -11.00 26.26 21.14
CA ALA A 116 -10.11 25.36 21.88
C ALA A 116 -8.67 25.89 22.11
N GLY A 117 -8.41 27.12 21.68
CA GLY A 117 -7.12 27.80 21.82
C GLY A 117 -6.18 27.59 20.63
N LYS A 118 -5.55 28.67 20.19
CA LYS A 118 -4.64 28.71 19.02
C LYS A 118 -3.49 27.72 19.10
N LYS A 119 -3.05 27.36 20.31
CA LYS A 119 -1.95 26.42 20.52
C LYS A 119 -2.24 25.04 19.96
N LYS A 120 -3.47 24.52 20.12
CA LYS A 120 -3.86 23.19 19.60
C LYS A 120 -3.86 23.16 18.08
N VAL A 121 -4.36 24.24 17.44
CA VAL A 121 -4.34 24.37 15.98
C VAL A 121 -2.91 24.42 15.46
N ILE A 122 -2.05 25.26 16.05
CA ILE A 122 -0.64 25.39 15.64
C ILE A 122 0.07 24.03 15.77
N VAL A 123 -0.09 23.33 16.89
CA VAL A 123 0.54 22.02 17.11
C VAL A 123 0.08 21.01 16.07
N SER A 124 -1.22 20.95 15.75
CA SER A 124 -1.74 20.04 14.73
C SER A 124 -1.17 20.33 13.35
N VAL A 125 -1.08 21.61 12.96
CA VAL A 125 -0.51 22.04 11.68
C VAL A 125 0.98 21.72 11.61
N VAL A 126 1.73 22.00 12.68
CA VAL A 126 3.18 21.70 12.74
C VAL A 126 3.44 20.19 12.63
N ILE A 127 2.69 19.38 13.37
CA ILE A 127 2.81 17.91 13.28
C ILE A 127 2.51 17.45 11.86
N PHE A 128 1.45 17.96 11.23
CA PHE A 128 1.11 17.59 9.85
C PHE A 128 2.20 18.02 8.86
N ALA A 129 2.73 19.24 8.98
CA ALA A 129 3.81 19.73 8.13
C ALA A 129 5.10 18.88 8.28
N LEU A 130 5.46 18.50 9.50
CA LEU A 130 6.56 17.58 9.76
C LEU A 130 6.28 16.21 9.14
N CYS A 131 5.05 15.71 9.25
CA CYS A 131 4.65 14.45 8.63
C CYS A 131 4.70 14.52 7.10
N CYS A 132 4.35 15.65 6.50
CA CYS A 132 4.51 15.86 5.06
C CYS A 132 5.99 15.85 4.65
N GLY A 133 6.85 16.62 5.36
CA GLY A 133 8.27 16.71 5.04
C GLY A 133 9.02 15.38 5.20
N LEU A 134 8.65 14.57 6.18
CA LEU A 134 9.29 13.28 6.44
C LEU A 134 8.63 12.11 5.69
N GLY A 135 7.40 12.27 5.27
CA GLY A 135 6.58 11.20 4.66
C GLY A 135 6.35 11.35 3.17
N TYR A 136 6.74 12.48 2.59
CA TYR A 136 6.76 12.64 1.15
C TYR A 136 7.97 11.86 0.62
N SER A 137 7.68 10.70 0.05
CA SER A 137 8.66 9.85 -0.58
C SER A 137 8.07 9.32 -1.86
N ASP A 138 8.78 9.51 -2.95
CA ASP A 138 8.40 8.96 -4.25
C ASP A 138 8.67 7.46 -4.32
N SER A 139 9.53 6.94 -3.42
CA SER A 139 9.85 5.53 -3.32
C SER A 139 9.32 4.89 -2.05
N PHE A 140 8.58 3.79 -2.20
CA PHE A 140 8.15 2.94 -1.11
C PHE A 140 9.24 1.92 -0.74
N ALA A 141 9.98 1.46 -1.75
CA ALA A 141 11.07 0.48 -1.61
C ALA A 141 12.42 1.16 -1.36
N PHE A 142 12.52 1.98 -0.31
CA PHE A 142 13.73 2.74 0.05
C PHE A 142 14.97 1.85 0.34
N TRP A 143 14.79 0.55 0.51
CA TRP A 143 15.88 -0.42 0.74
C TRP A 143 16.47 -0.98 -0.55
N GLU A 144 15.76 -0.82 -1.69
CA GLU A 144 16.21 -1.33 -2.99
C GLU A 144 17.18 -0.32 -3.64
N LYS A 145 18.41 -0.77 -3.90
CA LYS A 145 19.47 0.14 -4.40
C LYS A 145 19.44 0.31 -5.92
N ASN A 146 18.91 -0.68 -6.63
CA ASN A 146 18.95 -0.74 -8.10
C ASN A 146 17.55 -0.53 -8.71
N LEU A 147 16.72 0.21 -8.02
CA LEU A 147 15.35 0.49 -8.43
C LEU A 147 15.34 1.49 -9.59
N THR A 148 14.89 1.04 -10.76
CA THR A 148 14.76 1.86 -11.97
C THR A 148 13.36 2.42 -12.12
N TYR A 149 12.35 1.65 -11.69
CA TYR A 149 10.95 2.05 -11.74
C TYR A 149 10.20 1.50 -10.53
N GLU A 150 9.30 2.33 -10.02
CA GLU A 150 8.36 1.97 -8.97
C GLU A 150 6.98 2.54 -9.32
N GLY A 151 5.94 1.74 -9.16
CA GLY A 151 4.59 2.17 -9.43
C GLY A 151 3.54 1.35 -8.69
N GLU A 152 2.39 1.97 -8.48
CA GLU A 152 1.24 1.32 -7.88
C GLU A 152 0.08 1.34 -8.87
N SER A 153 -0.56 0.20 -9.03
CA SER A 153 -1.77 0.04 -9.84
C SER A 153 -2.94 -0.41 -8.98
N VAL A 154 -4.12 -0.48 -9.56
CA VAL A 154 -5.30 -1.05 -8.88
C VAL A 154 -5.07 -2.52 -8.46
N TYR A 155 -4.19 -3.22 -9.17
CA TYR A 155 -3.99 -4.66 -8.98
C TYR A 155 -2.73 -4.99 -8.19
N ASN A 156 -1.63 -4.29 -8.47
CA ASN A 156 -0.33 -4.65 -7.94
C ASN A 156 0.55 -3.42 -7.70
N TYR A 157 1.42 -3.54 -6.72
CA TYR A 157 2.61 -2.72 -6.60
C TYR A 157 3.69 -3.31 -7.51
N LEU A 158 4.34 -2.46 -8.28
CA LEU A 158 5.32 -2.85 -9.29
C LEU A 158 6.69 -2.27 -8.95
N GLN A 159 7.71 -3.11 -9.01
CA GLN A 159 9.10 -2.70 -8.92
C GLN A 159 9.86 -3.22 -10.14
N VAL A 160 10.65 -2.36 -10.75
CA VAL A 160 11.66 -2.77 -11.73
C VAL A 160 13.02 -2.46 -11.17
N SER A 161 13.82 -3.48 -10.97
CA SER A 161 15.23 -3.35 -10.59
C SER A 161 16.12 -3.76 -11.76
N GLU A 162 17.20 -3.01 -11.96
CA GLU A 162 18.13 -3.21 -13.06
C GLU A 162 19.54 -3.34 -12.52
N ASP A 163 20.24 -4.38 -12.94
CA ASP A 163 21.66 -4.57 -12.72
C ASP A 163 22.43 -4.71 -14.06
N ASP A 164 23.72 -4.92 -14.00
CA ASP A 164 24.57 -5.04 -15.19
C ASP A 164 24.20 -6.25 -16.07
N THR A 165 23.52 -7.23 -15.53
CA THR A 165 23.23 -8.52 -16.17
C THR A 165 21.77 -8.73 -16.48
N SER A 166 20.87 -8.11 -15.74
CA SER A 166 19.44 -8.38 -15.83
C SER A 166 18.58 -7.18 -15.46
N VAL A 167 17.34 -7.19 -15.98
CA VAL A 167 16.22 -6.36 -15.53
C VAL A 167 15.17 -7.28 -14.93
N ARG A 168 14.73 -6.98 -13.72
CA ARG A 168 13.77 -7.80 -12.95
C ARG A 168 12.52 -7.02 -12.66
N LEU A 169 11.38 -7.60 -12.98
CA LEU A 169 10.08 -7.11 -12.56
C LEU A 169 9.59 -7.89 -11.35
N SER A 170 9.25 -7.18 -10.30
CA SER A 170 8.60 -7.71 -9.10
C SER A 170 7.22 -7.08 -8.92
N THR A 171 6.24 -7.90 -8.52
CA THR A 171 4.87 -7.46 -8.24
C THR A 171 4.57 -7.44 -6.74
N ASN A 172 5.61 -7.61 -5.92
CA ASN A 172 5.51 -7.58 -4.48
C ASN A 172 6.73 -6.88 -3.86
N VAL A 173 6.54 -6.32 -2.67
CA VAL A 173 7.53 -5.49 -1.99
C VAL A 173 8.79 -6.26 -1.57
N LEU A 174 8.71 -7.57 -1.31
CA LEU A 174 9.82 -8.33 -0.73
C LEU A 174 10.19 -9.62 -1.48
N PHE A 175 9.24 -10.31 -2.09
CA PHE A 175 9.47 -11.65 -2.64
C PHE A 175 8.58 -11.88 -3.85
N GLY A 176 9.09 -11.85 -4.99
CA GLY A 176 8.28 -12.24 -6.14
C GLY A 176 8.80 -11.63 -7.42
N VAL A 177 9.93 -12.15 -7.88
CA VAL A 177 10.36 -11.86 -9.23
C VAL A 177 9.34 -12.47 -10.18
N GLN A 178 8.58 -11.61 -10.83
CA GLN A 178 7.56 -11.99 -11.79
C GLN A 178 8.13 -12.29 -13.15
N SER A 179 9.17 -11.56 -13.54
CA SER A 179 9.84 -11.70 -14.82
C SER A 179 11.27 -11.23 -14.73
N VAL A 180 12.14 -11.83 -15.54
CA VAL A 180 13.55 -11.47 -15.66
C VAL A 180 13.88 -11.33 -17.14
N TYR A 181 14.46 -10.20 -17.51
CA TYR A 181 15.09 -10.01 -18.82
C TYR A 181 16.61 -10.05 -18.65
N MET A 182 17.25 -10.97 -19.34
CA MET A 182 18.71 -11.08 -19.34
C MET A 182 19.31 -10.19 -20.44
N LYS A 183 20.26 -9.34 -20.08
CA LYS A 183 20.96 -8.44 -21.03
C LYS A 183 21.99 -9.19 -21.92
N GLN A 184 22.29 -10.41 -21.57
CA GLN A 184 23.23 -11.28 -22.27
C GLN A 184 22.56 -12.64 -22.50
N ASP A 185 23.01 -13.38 -23.51
CA ASP A 185 22.52 -14.72 -23.83
C ASP A 185 22.95 -15.73 -22.73
N ARG A 186 22.16 -15.79 -21.68
CA ARG A 186 22.35 -16.75 -20.57
C ARG A 186 21.01 -17.10 -19.94
N LEU A 187 20.97 -18.22 -19.27
CA LEU A 187 19.82 -18.66 -18.51
C LEU A 187 19.53 -17.71 -17.32
N THR A 188 18.26 -17.56 -16.96
CA THR A 188 17.81 -16.72 -15.85
C THR A 188 18.13 -17.32 -14.48
N GLY A 189 18.33 -18.66 -14.41
CA GLY A 189 18.42 -19.42 -13.16
C GLY A 189 17.06 -19.61 -12.48
N MET A 190 15.96 -19.32 -13.17
CA MET A 190 14.60 -19.42 -12.65
C MET A 190 13.79 -20.49 -13.41
N TYR A 191 12.55 -20.70 -13.00
CA TYR A 191 11.68 -21.73 -13.57
C TYR A 191 11.39 -21.55 -15.08
N TYR A 192 11.55 -20.37 -15.62
CA TYR A 192 11.41 -20.11 -17.07
C TYR A 192 12.35 -20.96 -17.90
N ASP A 193 13.57 -21.18 -17.40
CA ASP A 193 14.58 -21.95 -18.10
C ASP A 193 14.14 -23.42 -18.33
N TYR A 194 13.39 -23.97 -17.36
CA TYR A 194 12.81 -25.31 -17.52
C TYR A 194 11.69 -25.34 -18.55
N ALA A 195 10.89 -24.24 -18.66
CA ALA A 195 9.84 -24.15 -19.65
C ALA A 195 10.37 -24.12 -21.08
N MET A 196 11.59 -23.58 -21.30
CA MET A 196 12.27 -23.60 -22.59
C MET A 196 12.62 -25.02 -23.08
N ALA A 197 12.76 -25.97 -22.17
CA ALA A 197 13.00 -27.36 -22.54
C ALA A 197 11.75 -28.08 -23.05
N ALA A 198 10.56 -27.52 -22.83
CA ALA A 198 9.30 -28.19 -23.21
C ALA A 198 9.17 -28.48 -24.72
N PRO A 199 9.52 -27.58 -25.66
CA PRO A 199 9.55 -27.90 -27.10
C PRO A 199 10.49 -29.05 -27.46
N LEU A 200 11.60 -29.19 -26.74
CA LEU A 200 12.58 -30.24 -26.99
C LEU A 200 12.11 -31.65 -26.57
N MET A 201 11.04 -31.70 -25.75
CA MET A 201 10.42 -32.97 -25.33
C MET A 201 9.52 -33.58 -26.42
N LEU A 202 9.23 -32.84 -27.49
CA LEU A 202 8.47 -33.33 -28.64
C LEU A 202 9.43 -33.93 -29.68
N ALA A 203 9.68 -35.23 -29.56
CA ALA A 203 10.70 -35.95 -30.36
C ALA A 203 10.48 -35.91 -31.88
N ASP A 204 9.27 -35.69 -32.34
CA ASP A 204 8.88 -35.81 -33.76
C ASP A 204 8.74 -34.46 -34.49
N LYS A 205 9.08 -33.31 -33.86
CA LYS A 205 8.96 -32.00 -34.47
C LYS A 205 10.24 -31.18 -34.32
N ASN A 206 10.61 -30.48 -35.38
CA ASN A 206 11.64 -29.44 -35.28
C ASN A 206 11.10 -28.25 -34.49
N PRO A 207 11.87 -27.70 -33.54
CA PRO A 207 11.47 -26.50 -32.80
C PRO A 207 11.09 -25.30 -33.69
N SER A 208 11.74 -25.15 -34.86
CA SER A 208 11.44 -24.10 -35.85
C SER A 208 10.06 -24.22 -36.52
N ASP A 209 9.42 -25.39 -36.45
CA ASP A 209 8.14 -25.67 -37.09
C ASP A 209 7.00 -25.75 -36.09
N MET A 210 7.22 -25.24 -34.87
CA MET A 210 6.25 -25.25 -33.78
C MET A 210 5.57 -23.89 -33.62
N ASP A 211 4.24 -23.92 -33.53
CA ASP A 211 3.45 -22.80 -33.04
C ASP A 211 3.33 -22.90 -31.53
N VAL A 212 3.72 -21.87 -30.79
CA VAL A 212 3.69 -21.83 -29.33
C VAL A 212 2.66 -20.82 -28.85
N LEU A 213 1.70 -21.27 -28.05
CA LEU A 213 0.74 -20.41 -27.36
C LEU A 213 1.19 -20.26 -25.89
N ILE A 214 1.45 -19.02 -25.49
CA ILE A 214 1.82 -18.69 -24.11
C ILE A 214 0.61 -18.04 -23.43
N LEU A 215 0.10 -18.69 -22.38
CA LEU A 215 -0.95 -18.14 -21.52
C LEU A 215 -0.33 -17.53 -20.27
N GLY A 216 -0.51 -16.21 -20.11
CA GLY A 216 0.09 -15.47 -18.99
C GLY A 216 1.57 -15.17 -19.21
N MET A 217 1.87 -14.42 -20.24
CA MET A 217 3.24 -14.14 -20.70
C MET A 217 4.08 -13.29 -19.72
N GLY A 218 3.45 -12.55 -18.78
CA GLY A 218 4.14 -11.60 -17.92
C GLY A 218 4.76 -10.46 -18.73
N THR A 219 6.06 -10.22 -18.58
CA THR A 219 6.82 -9.25 -19.40
C THR A 219 7.49 -9.89 -20.61
N GLY A 220 7.17 -11.14 -20.93
CA GLY A 220 7.69 -11.83 -22.11
C GLY A 220 9.01 -12.55 -21.89
N THR A 221 9.43 -12.80 -20.66
CA THR A 221 10.70 -13.50 -20.36
C THR A 221 10.87 -14.78 -21.17
N TYR A 222 9.84 -15.64 -21.19
CA TYR A 222 9.89 -16.89 -21.94
C TYR A 222 9.92 -16.69 -23.47
N ALA A 223 9.27 -15.63 -23.97
CA ALA A 223 9.19 -15.36 -25.42
C ALA A 223 10.48 -14.70 -25.97
N THR A 224 11.31 -14.12 -25.09
CA THR A 224 12.55 -13.43 -25.45
C THR A 224 13.82 -14.30 -25.28
N GLN A 225 13.72 -15.42 -24.59
CA GLN A 225 14.76 -16.44 -24.46
C GLN A 225 14.70 -17.48 -25.56
#